data_d5fe3905d5bb4780a953065016b1a98e
#
_entry.id   d5fe3905d5bb4780a953065016b1a98e
#
_cell.length_a   1.000
_cell.length_b   1.000
_cell.length_c   1.000
_cell.angle_alpha   90.00
_cell.angle_beta   90.00
_cell.angle_gamma   90.00
#
_symmetry.space_group_name_H-M   'P 1'
#
loop_
_entity.id
_entity.type
_entity.pdbx_description
1 polymer ?
#
loop_
_entity_poly.entity_id
_entity_poly.type
_entity_poly.pdbx_seq_one_letter_code
_entity_poly.pdbx_strand_id
1 'polypeptide(L)'
;MPVTLAGQLVVAISSRALFDFEEENRLFEATDDRAYMRLQLERVDEPAKPGVAFSLVNKLLAFNAGEAPHVEVVILSRNDPVSGMRVFRSAKHYGLPIQRGVFTRGESPWRYLRPLSANLFLSTNEADVRSALAADVPAARVYPHSARASSAHPNEVRIAFDGDAVLFSDEAERVYQRAGLDAFQAHERERAAKPLAPGPFKPLLEALQRLQMEPSPEMRIRTALVTARSAPAHERAIRTLMDWHIEIDEAMFLGGLAKGEFLREFEPDFFFDDQTGHIENAAAHVPAGHVASGVSNP
;
A
#
# COMPACT_ATOMS: atom_id res chain seq x y z
N MET A 1 30.60 -1.54 10.32
CA MET A 1 30.24 -1.38 8.89
C MET A 1 29.05 -0.44 8.81
N PRO A 2 28.87 0.35 7.76
CA PRO A 2 27.63 1.12 7.59
C PRO A 2 26.45 0.15 7.47
N VAL A 3 25.32 0.49 8.10
CA VAL A 3 24.08 -0.28 8.02
C VAL A 3 23.55 -0.16 6.60
N THR A 4 23.13 -1.27 6.01
CA THR A 4 22.47 -1.31 4.69
C THR A 4 21.06 -1.88 4.82
N LEU A 5 20.14 -1.39 4.00
CA LEU A 5 18.77 -1.92 3.87
C LEU A 5 18.65 -2.91 2.68
N ALA A 6 19.76 -3.23 2.03
CA ALA A 6 19.77 -4.16 0.90
C ALA A 6 19.23 -5.54 1.30
N GLY A 7 18.33 -6.07 0.49
CA GLY A 7 17.68 -7.36 0.72
C GLY A 7 16.45 -7.33 1.63
N GLN A 8 16.17 -6.22 2.29
CA GLN A 8 14.96 -6.06 3.11
C GLN A 8 13.78 -5.55 2.30
N LEU A 9 12.56 -5.88 2.73
CA LEU A 9 11.36 -5.18 2.30
C LEU A 9 11.29 -3.83 3.05
N VAL A 10 11.45 -2.73 2.33
CA VAL A 10 11.43 -1.38 2.91
C VAL A 10 10.09 -0.71 2.66
N VAL A 11 9.37 -0.42 3.74
CA VAL A 11 8.10 0.32 3.71
C VAL A 11 8.32 1.72 4.26
N ALA A 12 8.20 2.73 3.41
CA ALA A 12 8.12 4.12 3.82
C ALA A 12 6.67 4.49 4.12
N ILE A 13 6.42 5.19 5.22
CA ILE A 13 5.05 5.50 5.64
C ILE A 13 4.93 6.88 6.28
N SER A 14 3.89 7.64 5.89
CA SER A 14 3.58 8.89 6.57
C SER A 14 3.00 8.65 7.97
N SER A 15 3.25 9.60 8.87
CA SER A 15 2.74 9.51 10.25
C SER A 15 1.22 9.31 10.32
N ARG A 16 0.43 9.99 9.46
CA ARG A 16 -1.03 9.87 9.41
C ARG A 16 -1.54 8.56 8.78
N ALA A 17 -0.73 7.89 7.98
CA ALA A 17 -1.09 6.56 7.48
C ALA A 17 -0.88 5.48 8.56
N LEU A 18 0.16 5.64 9.40
CA LEU A 18 0.48 4.71 10.48
C LEU A 18 -0.36 4.92 11.73
N PHE A 19 -0.56 6.18 12.12
CA PHE A 19 -1.33 6.57 13.31
C PHE A 19 -2.48 7.51 12.97
N ASP A 20 -3.53 7.47 13.78
CA ASP A 20 -4.65 8.37 13.67
C ASP A 20 -4.30 9.75 14.28
N PHE A 21 -4.04 10.71 13.40
CA PHE A 21 -3.79 12.11 13.71
C PHE A 21 -4.85 13.03 13.08
N GLU A 22 -6.07 12.54 12.89
CA GLU A 22 -7.12 13.30 12.21
C GLU A 22 -7.60 14.52 13.02
N GLU A 23 -7.60 14.44 14.35
CA GLU A 23 -7.91 15.59 15.21
C GLU A 23 -6.85 16.68 15.06
N GLU A 24 -5.59 16.29 15.14
CA GLU A 24 -4.44 17.20 15.02
C GLU A 24 -4.34 17.79 13.60
N ASN A 25 -4.66 17.00 12.58
CA ASN A 25 -4.69 17.49 11.20
C ASN A 25 -5.79 18.54 10.98
N ARG A 26 -6.98 18.34 11.56
CA ARG A 26 -8.05 19.36 11.51
C ARG A 26 -7.62 20.66 12.18
N LEU A 27 -6.85 20.59 13.27
CA LEU A 27 -6.28 21.80 13.88
C LEU A 27 -5.29 22.48 12.94
N PHE A 28 -4.41 21.70 12.27
CA PHE A 28 -3.44 22.23 11.29
C PHE A 28 -4.16 22.96 10.15
N GLU A 29 -5.21 22.36 9.59
CA GLU A 29 -6.00 22.95 8.50
C GLU A 29 -6.76 24.22 8.92
N ALA A 30 -7.17 24.29 10.20
CA ALA A 30 -7.89 25.43 10.74
C ALA A 30 -6.99 26.57 11.25
N THR A 31 -5.68 26.30 11.46
CA THR A 31 -4.76 27.26 12.11
C THR A 31 -3.43 27.36 11.38
N ASP A 32 -2.36 26.87 11.98
CA ASP A 32 -1.00 26.90 11.44
C ASP A 32 -0.12 25.74 11.97
N ASP A 33 1.06 25.61 11.37
CA ASP A 33 2.08 24.62 11.74
C ASP A 33 2.53 24.73 13.23
N ARG A 34 2.54 25.95 13.79
CA ARG A 34 2.97 26.17 15.18
C ARG A 34 1.94 25.67 16.19
N ALA A 35 0.65 25.84 15.89
CA ALA A 35 -0.43 25.31 16.74
C ALA A 35 -0.42 23.79 16.72
N TYR A 36 -0.27 23.19 15.55
CA TYR A 36 -0.09 21.75 15.38
C TYR A 36 1.11 21.22 16.18
N MET A 37 2.28 21.83 16.03
CA MET A 37 3.51 21.45 16.73
C MET A 37 3.34 21.53 18.26
N ARG A 38 2.69 22.58 18.78
CA ARG A 38 2.41 22.73 20.23
C ARG A 38 1.52 21.61 20.73
N LEU A 39 0.42 21.31 20.04
CA LEU A 39 -0.47 20.22 20.42
C LEU A 39 0.25 18.87 20.43
N GLN A 40 1.08 18.61 19.43
CA GLN A 40 1.88 17.37 19.37
C GLN A 40 2.89 17.28 20.53
N LEU A 41 3.47 18.42 20.94
CA LEU A 41 4.40 18.48 22.06
C LEU A 41 3.67 18.32 23.41
N GLU A 42 2.51 18.94 23.59
CA GLU A 42 1.68 18.79 24.78
C GLU A 42 1.26 17.32 24.98
N ARG A 43 0.93 16.62 23.87
CA ARG A 43 0.52 15.21 23.85
C ARG A 43 1.68 14.22 23.59
N VAL A 44 2.92 14.65 23.75
CA VAL A 44 4.09 13.84 23.34
C VAL A 44 4.18 12.49 24.05
N ASP A 45 3.67 12.40 25.28
CA ASP A 45 3.63 11.18 26.09
C ASP A 45 2.30 10.39 25.94
N GLU A 46 1.32 10.94 25.20
CA GLU A 46 0.07 10.28 24.89
C GLU A 46 0.23 9.49 23.56
N PRO A 47 0.22 8.16 23.58
CA PRO A 47 0.32 7.38 22.35
C PRO A 47 -0.82 7.71 21.39
N ALA A 48 -0.48 7.99 20.14
CA ALA A 48 -1.49 8.15 19.09
C ALA A 48 -2.16 6.80 18.80
N LYS A 49 -3.46 6.82 18.48
CA LYS A 49 -4.21 5.61 18.16
C LYS A 49 -3.69 4.98 16.85
N PRO A 50 -3.78 3.65 16.69
CA PRO A 50 -3.48 2.98 15.43
C PRO A 50 -4.21 3.60 14.24
N GLY A 51 -3.49 3.86 13.16
CA GLY A 51 -4.02 4.32 11.88
C GLY A 51 -4.47 3.16 10.97
N VAL A 52 -4.86 3.50 9.73
CA VAL A 52 -5.39 2.52 8.77
C VAL A 52 -4.35 1.47 8.39
N ALA A 53 -3.10 1.86 8.18
CA ALA A 53 -2.04 0.94 7.77
C ALA A 53 -1.29 0.29 8.96
N PHE A 54 -1.76 0.49 10.20
CA PHE A 54 -1.07 -0.01 11.40
C PHE A 54 -0.98 -1.54 11.41
N SER A 55 -2.08 -2.25 11.09
CA SER A 55 -2.09 -3.73 11.07
C SER A 55 -1.08 -4.27 10.07
N LEU A 56 -1.09 -3.76 8.84
CA LEU A 56 -0.12 -4.15 7.80
C LEU A 56 1.32 -3.97 8.30
N VAL A 57 1.66 -2.80 8.84
CA VAL A 57 3.01 -2.50 9.34
C VAL A 57 3.40 -3.42 10.49
N ASN A 58 2.52 -3.60 11.47
CA ASN A 58 2.77 -4.45 12.63
C ASN A 58 3.03 -5.90 12.23
N LYS A 59 2.22 -6.46 11.34
CA LYS A 59 2.37 -7.83 10.84
C LYS A 59 3.61 -7.99 9.95
N LEU A 60 3.94 -7.02 9.10
CA LEU A 60 5.18 -7.06 8.31
C LEU A 60 6.41 -7.04 9.21
N LEU A 61 6.42 -6.21 10.26
CA LEU A 61 7.54 -6.18 11.22
C LEU A 61 7.70 -7.48 12.03
N ALA A 62 6.64 -8.29 12.16
CA ALA A 62 6.72 -9.59 12.83
C ALA A 62 7.60 -10.61 12.07
N PHE A 63 7.87 -10.39 10.77
CA PHE A 63 8.88 -11.19 10.04
C PHE A 63 10.31 -11.02 10.57
N ASN A 64 10.57 -10.01 11.40
CA ASN A 64 11.88 -9.75 12.01
C ASN A 64 12.13 -10.55 13.31
N ALA A 65 11.37 -11.61 13.58
CA ALA A 65 11.55 -12.44 14.77
C ALA A 65 12.87 -13.25 14.79
N GLY A 66 13.59 -13.32 13.66
CA GLY A 66 14.88 -14.01 13.51
C GLY A 66 16.11 -13.14 13.81
N GLU A 67 17.30 -13.66 13.50
CA GLU A 67 18.57 -12.94 13.71
C GLU A 67 18.81 -11.79 12.74
N ALA A 68 18.31 -11.90 11.51
CA ALA A 68 18.44 -10.88 10.48
C ALA A 68 17.10 -10.16 10.24
N PRO A 69 17.09 -8.83 10.13
CA PRO A 69 15.86 -8.10 9.80
C PRO A 69 15.52 -8.27 8.32
N HIS A 70 14.31 -8.75 8.04
CA HIS A 70 13.77 -8.91 6.68
C HIS A 70 12.93 -7.72 6.23
N VAL A 71 12.42 -6.93 7.18
CA VAL A 71 11.55 -5.78 6.93
C VAL A 71 12.07 -4.55 7.66
N GLU A 72 12.12 -3.44 6.96
CA GLU A 72 12.37 -2.12 7.53
C GLU A 72 11.18 -1.22 7.31
N VAL A 73 10.78 -0.49 8.35
CA VAL A 73 9.75 0.54 8.25
C VAL A 73 10.36 1.90 8.58
N VAL A 74 10.20 2.86 7.68
CA VAL A 74 10.74 4.20 7.81
C VAL A 74 9.61 5.22 7.81
N ILE A 75 9.55 6.06 8.84
CA ILE A 75 8.62 7.18 8.84
C ILE A 75 9.10 8.22 7.80
N LEU A 76 8.24 8.54 6.85
CA LEU A 76 8.52 9.52 5.82
C LEU A 76 7.37 10.54 5.77
N SER A 77 7.54 11.67 6.46
CA SER A 77 6.43 12.58 6.78
C SER A 77 6.76 14.04 6.49
N ARG A 78 5.73 14.78 6.09
CA ARG A 78 5.75 16.24 5.99
C ARG A 78 5.73 16.96 7.33
N ASN A 79 5.53 16.23 8.44
CA ASN A 79 5.56 16.83 9.76
C ASN A 79 6.91 17.48 10.06
N ASP A 80 6.93 18.36 11.03
CA ASP A 80 8.16 18.90 11.62
C ASP A 80 8.83 17.85 12.53
N PRO A 81 10.15 17.98 12.83
CA PRO A 81 10.85 17.01 13.68
C PRO A 81 10.34 16.94 15.11
N VAL A 82 9.74 18.02 15.66
CA VAL A 82 9.20 18.03 17.03
C VAL A 82 7.97 17.11 17.10
N SER A 83 7.06 17.24 16.14
CA SER A 83 5.90 16.35 16.00
C SER A 83 6.32 14.90 15.77
N GLY A 84 7.47 14.67 15.14
CA GLY A 84 8.06 13.35 14.96
C GLY A 84 8.39 12.61 16.26
N MET A 85 8.62 13.31 17.38
CA MET A 85 8.86 12.68 18.68
C MET A 85 7.66 11.83 19.12
N ARG A 86 6.44 12.35 18.99
CA ARG A 86 5.22 11.62 19.36
C ARG A 86 5.02 10.38 18.47
N VAL A 87 5.38 10.45 17.19
CA VAL A 87 5.32 9.30 16.27
C VAL A 87 6.24 8.18 16.76
N PHE A 88 7.51 8.46 17.09
CA PHE A 88 8.44 7.46 17.59
C PHE A 88 8.03 6.92 18.97
N ARG A 89 7.51 7.77 19.88
CA ARG A 89 7.00 7.33 21.18
C ARG A 89 5.78 6.42 21.03
N SER A 90 4.88 6.75 20.12
CA SER A 90 3.73 5.89 19.79
C SER A 90 4.20 4.54 19.22
N ALA A 91 5.15 4.54 18.29
CA ALA A 91 5.72 3.30 17.76
C ALA A 91 6.34 2.44 18.88
N LYS A 92 7.11 3.04 19.78
CA LYS A 92 7.68 2.35 20.94
C LYS A 92 6.61 1.80 21.88
N HIS A 93 5.53 2.56 22.14
CA HIS A 93 4.42 2.12 23.00
C HIS A 93 3.76 0.85 22.48
N TYR A 94 3.58 0.75 21.14
CA TYR A 94 3.00 -0.43 20.50
C TYR A 94 4.03 -1.53 20.17
N GLY A 95 5.28 -1.40 20.61
CA GLY A 95 6.31 -2.39 20.35
C GLY A 95 6.78 -2.47 18.90
N LEU A 96 6.50 -1.45 18.08
CA LEU A 96 6.99 -1.40 16.71
C LEU A 96 8.47 -0.98 16.68
N PRO A 97 9.39 -1.81 16.15
CA PRO A 97 10.83 -1.51 16.11
C PRO A 97 11.20 -0.49 15.02
N ILE A 98 10.46 0.61 14.95
CA ILE A 98 10.69 1.69 13.98
C ILE A 98 11.72 2.66 14.55
N GLN A 99 12.87 2.76 13.90
CA GLN A 99 14.00 3.57 14.39
C GLN A 99 14.40 4.69 13.42
N ARG A 100 13.90 4.67 12.19
CA ARG A 100 14.28 5.62 11.15
C ARG A 100 13.11 6.50 10.76
N GLY A 101 13.41 7.77 10.51
CA GLY A 101 12.39 8.71 10.02
C GLY A 101 13.00 9.95 9.38
N VAL A 102 12.29 10.49 8.40
CA VAL A 102 12.59 11.75 7.75
C VAL A 102 11.38 12.66 7.91
N PHE A 103 11.60 13.85 8.45
CA PHE A 103 10.58 14.87 8.70
C PHE A 103 10.96 16.12 7.95
N THR A 104 10.09 16.63 7.07
CA THR A 104 10.46 17.61 6.06
C THR A 104 9.78 18.98 6.25
N ARG A 105 8.99 19.15 7.32
CA ARG A 105 8.31 20.39 7.67
C ARG A 105 7.57 21.05 6.49
N GLY A 106 6.61 20.29 5.93
CA GLY A 106 5.76 20.74 4.82
C GLY A 106 6.27 20.38 3.43
N GLU A 107 7.59 20.20 3.27
CA GLU A 107 8.16 19.81 1.99
C GLU A 107 7.81 18.35 1.62
N SER A 108 7.74 18.09 0.31
CA SER A 108 7.47 16.73 -0.18
C SER A 108 8.64 15.79 0.10
N PRO A 109 8.42 14.67 0.80
CA PRO A 109 9.51 13.80 1.22
C PRO A 109 9.88 12.73 0.18
N TRP A 110 9.19 12.61 -0.94
CA TRP A 110 9.36 11.53 -1.93
C TRP A 110 10.79 11.33 -2.43
N ARG A 111 11.60 12.39 -2.47
CA ARG A 111 13.02 12.33 -2.90
C ARG A 111 13.87 11.39 -2.05
N TYR A 112 13.43 11.07 -0.83
CA TYR A 112 14.13 10.15 0.07
C TYR A 112 13.77 8.68 -0.15
N LEU A 113 12.77 8.37 -0.97
CA LEU A 113 12.37 6.98 -1.26
C LEU A 113 13.48 6.20 -1.97
N ARG A 114 14.17 6.84 -2.94
CA ARG A 114 15.27 6.20 -3.67
C ARG A 114 16.47 5.85 -2.77
N PRO A 115 17.05 6.78 -1.95
CA PRO A 115 18.15 6.43 -1.04
C PRO A 115 17.74 5.43 0.05
N LEU A 116 16.43 5.30 0.36
CA LEU A 116 15.91 4.28 1.25
C LEU A 116 15.69 2.94 0.54
N SER A 117 15.78 2.89 -0.78
CA SER A 117 15.40 1.72 -1.60
C SER A 117 13.98 1.22 -1.27
N ALA A 118 13.04 2.16 -1.08
CA ALA A 118 11.68 1.85 -0.65
C ALA A 118 10.94 0.98 -1.68
N ASN A 119 10.34 -0.11 -1.21
CA ASN A 119 9.50 -1.00 -2.01
C ASN A 119 8.02 -0.61 -1.99
N LEU A 120 7.61 0.18 -0.97
CA LEU A 120 6.25 0.70 -0.82
C LEU A 120 6.30 2.05 -0.11
N PHE A 121 5.48 2.98 -0.59
CA PHE A 121 5.21 4.23 0.12
C PHE A 121 3.73 4.42 0.39
N LEU A 122 3.37 4.56 1.66
CA LEU A 122 2.00 4.81 2.11
C LEU A 122 1.88 6.22 2.67
N SER A 123 1.06 7.06 2.04
CA SER A 123 0.85 8.45 2.46
C SER A 123 -0.62 8.84 2.36
N THR A 124 -1.07 9.74 3.22
CA THR A 124 -2.38 10.38 3.08
C THR A 124 -2.37 11.55 2.10
N ASN A 125 -1.18 11.97 1.64
CA ASN A 125 -1.00 13.08 0.70
C ASN A 125 -0.90 12.56 -0.73
N GLU A 126 -1.85 12.95 -1.58
CA GLU A 126 -1.94 12.48 -2.97
C GLU A 126 -0.75 12.96 -3.83
N ALA A 127 -0.31 14.22 -3.66
CA ALA A 127 0.80 14.75 -4.45
C ALA A 127 2.11 13.99 -4.17
N ASP A 128 2.34 13.56 -2.92
CA ASP A 128 3.50 12.74 -2.57
C ASP A 128 3.42 11.34 -3.21
N VAL A 129 2.22 10.75 -3.25
CA VAL A 129 1.98 9.46 -3.89
C VAL A 129 2.23 9.54 -5.39
N ARG A 130 1.69 10.55 -6.08
CA ARG A 130 1.93 10.77 -7.51
C ARG A 130 3.42 10.95 -7.81
N SER A 131 4.13 11.73 -6.99
CA SER A 131 5.58 11.92 -7.14
C SER A 131 6.39 10.64 -6.93
N ALA A 132 5.97 9.78 -5.99
CA ALA A 132 6.59 8.49 -5.75
C ALA A 132 6.38 7.53 -6.93
N LEU A 133 5.14 7.43 -7.46
CA LEU A 133 4.82 6.62 -8.63
C LEU A 133 5.58 7.10 -9.87
N ALA A 134 5.70 8.42 -10.08
CA ALA A 134 6.50 8.99 -11.17
C ALA A 134 8.02 8.71 -11.03
N ALA A 135 8.48 8.33 -9.83
CA ALA A 135 9.86 7.90 -9.54
C ALA A 135 10.00 6.37 -9.49
N ASP A 136 9.04 5.62 -10.06
CA ASP A 136 8.99 4.16 -10.13
C ASP A 136 8.98 3.48 -8.74
N VAL A 137 8.44 4.14 -7.71
CA VAL A 137 8.25 3.54 -6.39
C VAL A 137 6.77 3.22 -6.20
N PRO A 138 6.40 1.97 -5.90
CA PRO A 138 5.03 1.60 -5.56
C PRO A 138 4.50 2.48 -4.43
N ALA A 139 3.39 3.17 -4.66
CA ALA A 139 2.85 4.10 -3.68
C ALA A 139 1.32 4.16 -3.72
N ALA A 140 0.70 4.34 -2.54
CA ALA A 140 -0.74 4.50 -2.45
C ALA A 140 -1.15 5.58 -1.45
N ARG A 141 -2.22 6.32 -1.80
CA ARG A 141 -2.87 7.27 -0.90
C ARG A 141 -3.79 6.50 0.05
N VAL A 142 -3.43 6.50 1.32
CA VAL A 142 -4.23 5.89 2.38
C VAL A 142 -5.46 6.77 2.66
N TYR A 143 -6.62 6.14 2.76
CA TYR A 143 -7.88 6.78 3.14
C TYR A 143 -8.06 6.65 4.65
N PRO A 144 -7.89 7.74 5.45
CA PRO A 144 -7.92 7.65 6.92
C PRO A 144 -9.24 7.16 7.50
N HIS A 145 -10.35 7.30 6.76
CA HIS A 145 -11.69 6.85 7.14
C HIS A 145 -11.98 5.38 6.77
N SER A 146 -11.03 4.67 6.15
CA SER A 146 -11.21 3.25 5.86
C SER A 146 -11.44 2.44 7.14
N ALA A 147 -12.20 1.36 7.00
CA ALA A 147 -12.34 0.36 8.05
C ALA A 147 -10.96 -0.16 8.50
N ARG A 148 -10.86 -0.62 9.74
CA ARG A 148 -9.62 -1.22 10.25
C ARG A 148 -9.53 -2.67 9.80
N ALA A 149 -8.31 -3.18 9.68
CA ALA A 149 -8.08 -4.58 9.36
C ALA A 149 -8.67 -5.48 10.44
N SER A 150 -9.14 -6.66 10.02
CA SER A 150 -9.60 -7.71 10.91
C SER A 150 -8.45 -8.24 11.78
N SER A 151 -8.77 -8.62 13.02
CA SER A 151 -7.84 -9.32 13.92
C SER A 151 -7.91 -10.85 13.79
N ALA A 152 -8.71 -11.38 12.88
CA ALA A 152 -8.96 -12.83 12.73
C ALA A 152 -7.72 -13.60 12.27
N HIS A 153 -6.79 -12.93 11.59
CA HIS A 153 -5.58 -13.56 11.01
C HIS A 153 -4.29 -12.97 11.59
N PRO A 154 -3.95 -13.20 12.88
CA PRO A 154 -2.82 -12.55 13.53
C PRO A 154 -1.47 -12.92 12.91
N ASN A 155 -1.36 -14.11 12.35
CA ASN A 155 -0.12 -14.66 11.78
C ASN A 155 -0.09 -14.61 10.23
N GLU A 156 -1.01 -13.86 9.61
CA GLU A 156 -1.05 -13.68 8.16
C GLU A 156 -1.02 -12.20 7.81
N VAL A 157 -0.13 -11.81 6.91
CA VAL A 157 -0.19 -10.54 6.17
C VAL A 157 -1.02 -10.78 4.93
N ARG A 158 -2.21 -10.22 4.87
CA ARG A 158 -3.15 -10.41 3.76
C ARG A 158 -3.23 -9.13 2.93
N ILE A 159 -2.84 -9.20 1.66
CA ILE A 159 -2.81 -8.03 0.77
C ILE A 159 -3.60 -8.33 -0.49
N ALA A 160 -4.53 -7.46 -0.82
CA ALA A 160 -5.30 -7.54 -2.06
C ALA A 160 -4.89 -6.42 -3.04
N PHE A 161 -4.86 -6.76 -4.31
CA PHE A 161 -4.47 -5.85 -5.40
C PHE A 161 -5.52 -5.87 -6.51
N ASP A 162 -5.81 -4.70 -7.08
CA ASP A 162 -6.43 -4.67 -8.40
C ASP A 162 -5.42 -5.12 -9.48
N GLY A 163 -5.95 -5.46 -10.66
CA GLY A 163 -5.16 -5.91 -11.80
C GLY A 163 -4.62 -4.77 -12.64
N ASP A 164 -5.50 -4.11 -13.39
CA ASP A 164 -5.16 -3.10 -14.37
C ASP A 164 -4.68 -1.80 -13.68
N ALA A 165 -3.64 -1.17 -14.22
CA ALA A 165 -3.00 0.01 -13.67
C ALA A 165 -2.38 -0.15 -12.25
N VAL A 166 -2.48 -1.32 -11.61
CA VAL A 166 -1.84 -1.66 -10.33
C VAL A 166 -0.78 -2.74 -10.53
N LEU A 167 -1.14 -4.02 -10.68
CA LEU A 167 -0.19 -5.10 -10.96
C LEU A 167 0.25 -5.10 -12.42
N PHE A 168 -0.69 -4.90 -13.33
CA PHE A 168 -0.48 -4.80 -14.79
C PHE A 168 -0.53 -3.35 -15.24
N SER A 169 -0.05 -3.10 -16.46
CA SER A 169 -0.25 -1.80 -17.12
C SER A 169 -1.74 -1.56 -17.42
N ASP A 170 -2.08 -0.31 -17.73
CA ASP A 170 -3.41 0.11 -18.11
C ASP A 170 -3.74 -0.12 -19.60
N GLU A 171 -2.95 -0.94 -20.31
CA GLU A 171 -3.12 -1.22 -21.76
C GLU A 171 -4.56 -1.65 -22.09
N ALA A 172 -5.09 -2.58 -21.34
CA ALA A 172 -6.40 -3.15 -21.56
C ALA A 172 -7.52 -2.16 -21.20
N GLU A 173 -7.36 -1.39 -20.13
CA GLU A 173 -8.31 -0.34 -19.76
C GLU A 173 -8.40 0.75 -20.82
N ARG A 174 -7.27 1.15 -21.41
CA ARG A 174 -7.28 2.10 -22.55
C ARG A 174 -8.07 1.58 -23.74
N VAL A 175 -8.07 0.29 -24.02
CA VAL A 175 -8.90 -0.33 -25.06
C VAL A 175 -10.36 -0.24 -24.67
N TYR A 176 -10.70 -0.58 -23.43
CA TYR A 176 -12.06 -0.48 -22.91
C TYR A 176 -12.62 0.95 -23.01
N GLN A 177 -11.88 1.95 -22.58
CA GLN A 177 -12.32 3.35 -22.62
C GLN A 177 -12.51 3.88 -24.04
N ARG A 178 -11.70 3.41 -25.00
CA ARG A 178 -11.77 3.85 -26.39
C ARG A 178 -12.86 3.18 -27.21
N ALA A 179 -13.10 1.89 -26.98
CA ALA A 179 -13.89 1.06 -27.88
C ALA A 179 -14.90 0.12 -27.18
N GLY A 180 -15.03 0.22 -25.85
CA GLY A 180 -16.02 -0.49 -25.05
C GLY A 180 -15.67 -1.96 -24.75
N LEU A 181 -16.62 -2.66 -24.10
CA LEU A 181 -16.42 -4.00 -23.55
C LEU A 181 -16.11 -5.06 -24.61
N ASP A 182 -16.81 -5.04 -25.74
CA ASP A 182 -16.61 -6.07 -26.77
C ASP A 182 -15.20 -5.99 -27.37
N ALA A 183 -14.70 -4.77 -27.62
CA ALA A 183 -13.34 -4.56 -28.11
C ALA A 183 -12.29 -4.96 -27.07
N PHE A 184 -12.51 -4.66 -25.79
CA PHE A 184 -11.68 -5.12 -24.70
C PHE A 184 -11.61 -6.65 -24.65
N GLN A 185 -12.75 -7.35 -24.69
CA GLN A 185 -12.80 -8.81 -24.66
C GLN A 185 -12.12 -9.45 -25.88
N ALA A 186 -12.32 -8.87 -27.07
CA ALA A 186 -11.64 -9.35 -28.28
C ALA A 186 -10.12 -9.18 -28.17
N HIS A 187 -9.66 -7.98 -27.77
CA HIS A 187 -8.25 -7.68 -27.54
C HIS A 187 -7.58 -8.64 -26.56
N GLU A 188 -8.21 -8.90 -25.41
CA GLU A 188 -7.66 -9.78 -24.38
C GLU A 188 -7.64 -11.24 -24.84
N ARG A 189 -8.66 -11.69 -25.60
CA ARG A 189 -8.68 -13.05 -26.17
C ARG A 189 -7.59 -13.25 -27.21
N GLU A 190 -7.42 -12.31 -28.13
CA GLU A 190 -6.40 -12.39 -29.18
C GLU A 190 -4.98 -12.36 -28.60
N ARG A 191 -4.80 -11.69 -27.47
CA ARG A 191 -3.52 -11.54 -26.78
C ARG A 191 -3.34 -12.42 -25.56
N ALA A 192 -4.20 -13.43 -25.35
CA ALA A 192 -4.18 -14.27 -24.17
C ALA A 192 -2.80 -14.90 -23.87
N ALA A 193 -2.03 -15.24 -24.93
CA ALA A 193 -0.69 -15.79 -24.80
C ALA A 193 0.44 -14.74 -24.68
N LYS A 194 0.13 -13.44 -24.82
CA LYS A 194 1.09 -12.35 -24.70
C LYS A 194 0.98 -11.73 -23.32
N PRO A 195 2.01 -11.80 -22.47
CA PRO A 195 1.98 -11.19 -21.15
C PRO A 195 1.62 -9.70 -21.19
N LEU A 196 0.90 -9.23 -20.18
CA LEU A 196 0.67 -7.82 -19.93
C LEU A 196 1.99 -7.16 -19.50
N ALA A 197 2.17 -5.91 -19.86
CA ALA A 197 3.28 -5.14 -19.32
C ALA A 197 3.08 -4.91 -17.80
N PRO A 198 4.16 -4.77 -17.01
CA PRO A 198 4.06 -4.55 -15.57
C PRO A 198 3.40 -3.22 -15.23
N GLY A 199 2.60 -3.22 -14.19
CA GLY A 199 2.10 -2.05 -13.50
C GLY A 199 3.05 -1.60 -12.38
N PRO A 200 2.73 -0.48 -11.70
CA PRO A 200 3.61 0.11 -10.70
C PRO A 200 3.82 -0.78 -9.47
N PHE A 201 2.95 -1.73 -9.17
CA PHE A 201 3.02 -2.58 -7.98
C PHE A 201 3.68 -3.95 -8.21
N LYS A 202 4.06 -4.30 -9.44
CA LYS A 202 4.82 -5.54 -9.70
C LYS A 202 6.08 -5.65 -8.84
N PRO A 203 6.93 -4.59 -8.66
CA PRO A 203 8.10 -4.67 -7.81
C PRO A 203 7.79 -4.96 -6.33
N LEU A 204 6.66 -4.46 -5.80
CA LEU A 204 6.22 -4.78 -4.46
C LEU A 204 5.82 -6.26 -4.35
N LEU A 205 5.05 -6.77 -5.32
CA LEU A 205 4.61 -8.16 -5.34
C LEU A 205 5.80 -9.13 -5.37
N GLU A 206 6.83 -8.82 -6.17
CA GLU A 206 8.10 -9.57 -6.18
C GLU A 206 8.84 -9.50 -4.83
N ALA A 207 8.82 -8.35 -4.16
CA ALA A 207 9.46 -8.20 -2.86
C ALA A 207 8.71 -8.98 -1.76
N LEU A 208 7.37 -9.01 -1.80
CA LEU A 208 6.54 -9.82 -0.91
C LEU A 208 6.78 -11.31 -1.13
N GLN A 209 6.87 -11.76 -2.38
CA GLN A 209 7.18 -13.15 -2.70
C GLN A 209 8.57 -13.57 -2.20
N ARG A 210 9.58 -12.71 -2.33
CA ARG A 210 10.90 -12.97 -1.72
C ARG A 210 10.81 -13.09 -0.20
N LEU A 211 10.09 -12.17 0.46
CA LEU A 211 9.90 -12.22 1.91
C LEU A 211 9.20 -13.50 2.35
N GLN A 212 8.23 -14.01 1.59
CA GLN A 212 7.53 -15.26 1.88
C GLN A 212 8.45 -16.50 1.80
N MET A 213 9.52 -16.44 1.00
CA MET A 213 10.52 -17.52 0.90
C MET A 213 11.50 -17.54 2.08
N GLU A 214 11.57 -16.45 2.85
CA GLU A 214 12.40 -16.41 4.05
C GLU A 214 11.80 -17.25 5.18
N PRO A 215 12.63 -17.98 5.95
CA PRO A 215 12.14 -18.81 7.03
C PRO A 215 11.44 -17.98 8.11
N SER A 216 10.14 -18.00 8.13
CA SER A 216 9.34 -17.45 9.23
C SER A 216 8.32 -18.50 9.65
N PRO A 217 8.56 -19.24 10.75
CA PRO A 217 7.61 -20.27 11.19
C PRO A 217 6.28 -19.68 11.69
N GLU A 218 6.27 -18.38 12.02
CA GLU A 218 5.13 -17.72 12.66
C GLU A 218 4.29 -16.89 11.69
N MET A 219 4.89 -16.36 10.61
CA MET A 219 4.22 -15.44 9.70
C MET A 219 4.10 -15.99 8.28
N ARG A 220 2.97 -15.69 7.63
CA ARG A 220 2.70 -15.99 6.23
C ARG A 220 2.23 -14.74 5.50
N ILE A 221 2.48 -14.68 4.19
CA ILE A 221 1.88 -13.68 3.31
C ILE A 221 0.81 -14.39 2.48
N ARG A 222 -0.36 -13.79 2.38
CA ARG A 222 -1.41 -14.19 1.46
C ARG A 222 -1.77 -13.03 0.54
N THR A 223 -1.75 -13.29 -0.74
CA THR A 223 -2.02 -12.29 -1.76
C THR A 223 -3.28 -12.62 -2.54
N ALA A 224 -4.07 -11.59 -2.87
CA ALA A 224 -5.25 -11.74 -3.71
C ALA A 224 -5.23 -10.76 -4.88
N LEU A 225 -5.59 -11.24 -6.08
CA LEU A 225 -5.97 -10.42 -7.22
C LEU A 225 -7.49 -10.22 -7.19
N VAL A 226 -7.95 -8.97 -7.13
CA VAL A 226 -9.38 -8.62 -7.09
C VAL A 226 -9.69 -7.65 -8.22
N THR A 227 -10.15 -8.17 -9.36
CA THR A 227 -10.25 -7.41 -10.60
C THR A 227 -11.66 -7.38 -11.21
N ALA A 228 -11.98 -6.30 -11.90
CA ALA A 228 -13.21 -6.19 -12.68
C ALA A 228 -13.19 -7.05 -13.96
N ARG A 229 -12.05 -7.64 -14.33
CA ARG A 229 -11.97 -8.60 -15.44
C ARG A 229 -12.90 -9.78 -15.22
N SER A 230 -13.37 -10.37 -16.30
CA SER A 230 -14.12 -11.63 -16.32
C SER A 230 -13.61 -12.53 -17.45
N ALA A 231 -14.17 -13.72 -17.63
CA ALA A 231 -13.92 -14.52 -18.83
C ALA A 231 -14.40 -13.78 -20.09
N PRO A 232 -13.62 -13.77 -21.19
CA PRO A 232 -12.37 -14.48 -21.40
C PRO A 232 -11.09 -13.71 -20.98
N ALA A 233 -11.19 -12.46 -20.54
CA ALA A 233 -10.04 -11.58 -20.25
C ALA A 233 -9.20 -12.04 -19.01
N HIS A 234 -9.75 -12.93 -18.18
CA HIS A 234 -9.05 -13.49 -17.01
C HIS A 234 -7.81 -14.32 -17.40
N GLU A 235 -7.86 -14.99 -18.57
CA GLU A 235 -6.79 -15.91 -18.99
C GLU A 235 -5.46 -15.18 -19.16
N ARG A 236 -5.46 -14.00 -19.80
CA ARG A 236 -4.25 -13.22 -20.01
C ARG A 236 -3.61 -12.77 -18.69
N ALA A 237 -4.42 -12.36 -17.72
CA ALA A 237 -3.95 -11.99 -16.39
C ALA A 237 -3.25 -13.17 -15.67
N ILE A 238 -3.88 -14.35 -15.67
CA ILE A 238 -3.31 -15.57 -15.08
C ILE A 238 -1.99 -15.94 -15.77
N ARG A 239 -1.97 -15.98 -17.11
CA ARG A 239 -0.77 -16.30 -17.88
C ARG A 239 0.36 -15.29 -17.64
N THR A 240 0.04 -14.02 -17.42
CA THR A 240 1.02 -12.99 -17.10
C THR A 240 1.69 -13.26 -15.75
N LEU A 241 0.90 -13.61 -14.72
CA LEU A 241 1.46 -13.97 -13.41
C LEU A 241 2.33 -15.23 -13.50
N MET A 242 1.92 -16.24 -14.27
CA MET A 242 2.71 -17.43 -14.54
C MET A 242 4.05 -17.09 -15.23
N ASP A 243 4.04 -16.21 -16.25
CA ASP A 243 5.23 -15.76 -16.96
C ASP A 243 6.20 -15.00 -16.05
N TRP A 244 5.67 -14.27 -15.08
CA TRP A 244 6.46 -13.58 -14.07
C TRP A 244 6.95 -14.50 -12.94
N HIS A 245 6.55 -15.76 -12.93
CA HIS A 245 6.81 -16.71 -11.84
C HIS A 245 6.30 -16.20 -10.49
N ILE A 246 5.15 -15.54 -10.49
CA ILE A 246 4.50 -14.99 -9.31
C ILE A 246 3.27 -15.84 -8.98
N GLU A 247 3.22 -16.34 -7.75
CA GLU A 247 2.08 -17.05 -7.21
C GLU A 247 1.17 -16.09 -6.46
N ILE A 248 -0.14 -16.18 -6.72
CA ILE A 248 -1.21 -15.48 -6.00
C ILE A 248 -2.07 -16.53 -5.34
N ASP A 249 -2.40 -16.37 -4.05
CA ASP A 249 -3.19 -17.34 -3.29
C ASP A 249 -4.65 -17.35 -3.72
N GLU A 250 -5.23 -16.19 -4.03
CA GLU A 250 -6.62 -16.06 -4.48
C GLU A 250 -6.73 -15.11 -5.68
N ALA A 251 -7.62 -15.43 -6.61
CA ALA A 251 -7.92 -14.54 -7.74
C ALA A 251 -9.44 -14.43 -7.95
N MET A 252 -9.95 -13.22 -7.86
CA MET A 252 -11.36 -12.88 -7.95
C MET A 252 -11.62 -12.10 -9.24
N PHE A 253 -12.22 -12.74 -10.23
CA PHE A 253 -12.60 -12.15 -11.52
C PHE A 253 -14.06 -11.74 -11.48
N LEU A 254 -14.34 -10.50 -11.09
CA LEU A 254 -15.66 -10.08 -10.64
C LEU A 254 -16.60 -9.59 -11.75
N GLY A 255 -16.07 -9.32 -12.95
CA GLY A 255 -16.91 -8.91 -14.09
C GLY A 255 -17.69 -7.62 -13.85
N GLY A 256 -17.13 -6.70 -13.04
CA GLY A 256 -17.77 -5.43 -12.69
C GLY A 256 -18.64 -5.47 -11.42
N LEU A 257 -18.72 -6.59 -10.71
CA LEU A 257 -19.33 -6.60 -9.36
C LEU A 257 -18.53 -5.73 -8.40
N ALA A 258 -19.22 -5.14 -7.41
CA ALA A 258 -18.58 -4.35 -6.37
C ALA A 258 -17.59 -5.18 -5.54
N LYS A 259 -16.37 -4.67 -5.35
CA LYS A 259 -15.27 -5.41 -4.71
C LYS A 259 -15.42 -5.55 -3.20
N GLY A 260 -16.11 -4.59 -2.54
CA GLY A 260 -16.13 -4.45 -1.08
C GLY A 260 -16.58 -5.71 -0.35
N GLU A 261 -17.65 -6.37 -0.80
CA GLU A 261 -18.15 -7.60 -0.17
C GLU A 261 -17.17 -8.77 -0.29
N PHE A 262 -16.49 -8.90 -1.42
CA PHE A 262 -15.46 -9.93 -1.61
C PHE A 262 -14.21 -9.65 -0.78
N LEU A 263 -13.82 -8.38 -0.68
CA LEU A 263 -12.73 -7.95 0.18
C LEU A 263 -13.05 -8.17 1.66
N ARG A 264 -14.30 -7.96 2.08
CA ARG A 264 -14.74 -8.27 3.44
C ARG A 264 -14.55 -9.76 3.79
N GLU A 265 -14.80 -10.68 2.84
CA GLU A 265 -14.59 -12.11 3.06
C GLU A 265 -13.10 -12.50 3.01
N PHE A 266 -12.30 -11.82 2.19
CA PHE A 266 -10.85 -12.04 2.17
C PHE A 266 -10.16 -11.42 3.39
N GLU A 267 -10.71 -10.38 4.01
CA GLU A 267 -10.15 -9.67 5.17
C GLU A 267 -8.68 -9.21 5.00
N PRO A 268 -8.35 -8.41 3.95
CA PRO A 268 -6.98 -7.95 3.77
C PRO A 268 -6.56 -6.95 4.85
N ASP A 269 -5.27 -6.96 5.19
CA ASP A 269 -4.64 -5.88 5.96
C ASP A 269 -4.55 -4.60 5.12
N PHE A 270 -4.52 -4.73 3.79
CA PHE A 270 -4.54 -3.59 2.88
C PHE A 270 -4.98 -3.99 1.46
N PHE A 271 -5.77 -3.14 0.83
CA PHE A 271 -6.21 -3.26 -0.57
C PHE A 271 -5.71 -2.08 -1.40
N PHE A 272 -5.21 -2.36 -2.60
CA PHE A 272 -4.69 -1.37 -3.56
C PHE A 272 -5.49 -1.40 -4.86
N ASP A 273 -5.97 -0.21 -5.30
CA ASP A 273 -6.74 -0.05 -6.53
C ASP A 273 -6.48 1.36 -7.12
N ASP A 274 -6.52 1.50 -8.44
CA ASP A 274 -6.32 2.78 -9.13
C ASP A 274 -7.61 3.58 -9.30
N GLN A 275 -8.78 2.97 -9.07
CA GLN A 275 -10.06 3.63 -9.24
C GLN A 275 -10.63 4.11 -7.90
N THR A 276 -10.86 5.42 -7.79
CA THR A 276 -11.40 6.04 -6.56
C THR A 276 -12.74 5.45 -6.14
N GLY A 277 -13.62 5.15 -7.10
CA GLY A 277 -14.93 4.52 -6.82
C GLY A 277 -14.80 3.11 -6.21
N HIS A 278 -13.80 2.32 -6.64
CA HIS A 278 -13.51 1.02 -6.02
C HIS A 278 -12.94 1.19 -4.62
N ILE A 279 -12.05 2.17 -4.42
CA ILE A 279 -11.47 2.46 -3.11
C ILE A 279 -12.54 2.95 -2.13
N GLU A 280 -13.45 3.82 -2.54
CA GLU A 280 -14.56 4.28 -1.69
C GLU A 280 -15.49 3.14 -1.27
N ASN A 281 -15.82 2.24 -2.20
CA ASN A 281 -16.57 1.03 -1.91
C ASN A 281 -15.82 0.10 -0.95
N ALA A 282 -14.54 -0.16 -1.19
CA ALA A 282 -13.71 -1.03 -0.36
C ALA A 282 -13.46 -0.45 1.03
N ALA A 283 -13.26 0.86 1.15
CA ALA A 283 -12.94 1.55 2.40
C ALA A 283 -14.02 1.39 3.48
N ALA A 284 -15.26 1.12 3.09
CA ALA A 284 -16.33 0.80 4.04
C ALA A 284 -16.12 -0.56 4.74
N HIS A 285 -15.29 -1.44 4.20
CA HIS A 285 -15.12 -2.82 4.64
C HIS A 285 -13.69 -3.13 5.11
N VAL A 286 -12.67 -2.58 4.45
CA VAL A 286 -11.26 -2.94 4.66
C VAL A 286 -10.34 -1.72 4.57
N PRO A 287 -9.08 -1.78 5.07
CA PRO A 287 -8.07 -0.77 4.79
C PRO A 287 -7.82 -0.66 3.29
N ALA A 288 -7.85 0.56 2.76
CA ALA A 288 -7.74 0.79 1.33
C ALA A 288 -6.81 1.95 0.98
N GLY A 289 -6.12 1.81 -0.14
CA GLY A 289 -5.19 2.79 -0.67
C GLY A 289 -5.31 2.98 -2.17
N HIS A 290 -5.51 4.23 -2.58
CA HIS A 290 -5.61 4.63 -3.97
C HIS A 290 -4.24 4.74 -4.63
N VAL A 291 -4.04 4.01 -5.71
CA VAL A 291 -2.85 4.04 -6.56
C VAL A 291 -3.12 5.02 -7.70
N ALA A 292 -2.57 6.24 -7.62
CA ALA A 292 -2.82 7.30 -8.59
C ALA A 292 -2.05 7.06 -9.90
N SER A 293 -2.35 5.96 -10.59
CA SER A 293 -1.72 5.54 -11.84
C SER A 293 -2.76 5.17 -12.92
N GLY A 294 -2.30 4.96 -14.16
CA GLY A 294 -3.16 4.56 -15.26
C GLY A 294 -4.01 5.68 -15.85
N VAL A 295 -4.77 5.31 -16.88
CA VAL A 295 -5.55 6.25 -17.71
C VAL A 295 -6.69 6.93 -16.94
N SER A 296 -7.14 6.36 -15.84
CA SER A 296 -8.16 6.94 -14.93
C SER A 296 -7.60 8.03 -13.99
N ASN A 297 -6.26 8.23 -13.97
CA ASN A 297 -5.56 9.15 -13.07
C ASN A 297 -4.55 10.03 -13.82
N PRO A 298 -4.99 10.89 -14.76
CA PRO A 298 -4.13 11.72 -15.61
C PRO A 298 -3.28 12.73 -14.83
#